data_7e9a9efed4d78f12cdb9a2250dca5169
#
_entry.id   7e9a9efed4d78f12cdb9a2250dca5169
#
_cell.length_a   1.000
_cell.length_b   1.000
_cell.length_c   1.000
_cell.angle_alpha   90.00
_cell.angle_beta   90.00
_cell.angle_gamma   90.00
#
_symmetry.space_group_name_H-M   'P 1'
#
loop_
_entity.id
_entity.type
_entity.pdbx_description
1 polymer ?
#
loop_
_entity_poly.entity_id
_entity_poly.type
_entity_poly.pdbx_seq_one_letter_code
_entity_poly.pdbx_strand_id
1 'polypeptide(L)'
;RSLYACEGSILIVDSTQGVEAQTLANVYQALDTNHEIVPVLNKVDLPASDLERTKKQIEEVIGIDTENAIPCSGKTGEGIGDILEQIITTLPAPKGESSSNLKCLLVDSWYDTYLGVVILVRVIDGKLSKHMKIKMMSTNQEYIVEKVGVFTPKPVDITELKTGEIGFITTGIKVLSETKVGDTICDATKPLKEALPGFKPSKPVVFCLSLIHISEPTRPSS
;
A
#
# COMPACT_ATOMS: atom_id res chain seq x y z
N ARG A 1 5.55 1.16 -1.05
CA ARG A 1 4.93 0.49 0.11
C ARG A 1 3.60 -0.14 -0.27
N SER A 2 2.66 0.62 -0.85
CA SER A 2 1.33 0.11 -1.23
C SER A 2 1.39 -1.11 -2.16
N LEU A 3 2.32 -1.16 -3.09
CA LEU A 3 2.52 -2.29 -4.00
C LEU A 3 2.79 -3.62 -3.25
N TYR A 4 3.55 -3.57 -2.15
CA TYR A 4 3.81 -4.78 -1.35
C TYR A 4 2.58 -5.29 -0.57
N ALA A 5 1.52 -4.49 -0.54
CA ALA A 5 0.27 -4.84 0.09
C ALA A 5 -0.74 -5.48 -0.89
N CYS A 6 -0.41 -5.56 -2.18
CA CYS A 6 -1.30 -6.02 -3.25
C CYS A 6 -0.64 -7.14 -4.07
N GLU A 7 -1.44 -7.94 -4.74
CA GLU A 7 -1.01 -9.00 -5.64
C GLU A 7 -0.90 -8.55 -7.09
N GLY A 8 -1.52 -7.42 -7.44
CA GLY A 8 -1.52 -6.86 -8.77
C GLY A 8 -1.84 -5.37 -8.76
N SER A 9 -1.82 -4.77 -9.94
CA SER A 9 -2.02 -3.34 -10.13
C SER A 9 -2.92 -3.05 -11.31
N ILE A 10 -3.72 -1.98 -11.20
CA ILE A 10 -4.46 -1.42 -12.32
C ILE A 10 -3.67 -0.24 -12.84
N LEU A 11 -3.33 -0.26 -14.12
CA LEU A 11 -2.69 0.85 -14.81
C LEU A 11 -3.76 1.72 -15.47
N ILE A 12 -4.09 2.84 -14.84
CA ILE A 12 -5.07 3.78 -15.38
C ILE A 12 -4.36 4.85 -16.19
N VAL A 13 -4.64 4.90 -17.49
CA VAL A 13 -4.09 5.90 -18.43
C VAL A 13 -5.21 6.80 -18.92
N ASP A 14 -4.96 8.11 -18.93
CA ASP A 14 -5.85 9.10 -19.52
C ASP A 14 -5.81 8.99 -21.05
N SER A 15 -6.91 8.59 -21.67
CA SER A 15 -6.99 8.39 -23.13
C SER A 15 -6.90 9.70 -23.95
N THR A 16 -6.97 10.85 -23.29
CA THR A 16 -6.78 12.14 -23.97
C THR A 16 -5.33 12.59 -23.97
N GLN A 17 -4.57 12.25 -22.92
CA GLN A 17 -3.18 12.66 -22.74
C GLN A 17 -2.19 11.55 -23.15
N GLY A 18 -2.56 10.29 -22.92
CA GLY A 18 -1.70 9.13 -23.16
C GLY A 18 -0.75 8.85 -22.00
N VAL A 19 0.38 8.21 -22.32
CA VAL A 19 1.37 7.79 -21.31
C VAL A 19 2.25 8.97 -20.91
N GLU A 20 2.23 9.33 -19.64
CA GLU A 20 3.04 10.40 -19.05
C GLU A 20 4.25 9.84 -18.28
N ALA A 21 5.23 10.70 -17.97
CA ALA A 21 6.44 10.31 -17.24
C ALA A 21 6.15 9.69 -15.86
N GLN A 22 5.11 10.19 -15.16
CA GLN A 22 4.70 9.65 -13.88
C GLN A 22 4.10 8.25 -14.01
N THR A 23 3.35 8.00 -15.08
CA THR A 23 2.81 6.68 -15.42
C THR A 23 3.94 5.66 -15.54
N LEU A 24 4.99 6.00 -16.30
CA LEU A 24 6.16 5.15 -16.47
C LEU A 24 6.86 4.82 -15.14
N ALA A 25 7.13 5.84 -14.33
CA ALA A 25 7.79 5.66 -13.04
C ALA A 25 7.03 4.70 -12.12
N ASN A 26 5.70 4.80 -12.09
CA ASN A 26 4.84 3.94 -11.28
C ASN A 26 4.78 2.51 -11.82
N VAL A 27 4.68 2.35 -13.15
CA VAL A 27 4.62 1.02 -13.79
C VAL A 27 5.91 0.25 -13.56
N TYR A 28 7.07 0.88 -13.73
CA TYR A 28 8.34 0.19 -13.46
C TYR A 28 8.46 -0.28 -12.01
N GLN A 29 7.94 0.48 -11.05
CA GLN A 29 7.88 0.03 -9.65
C GLN A 29 6.95 -1.18 -9.46
N ALA A 30 5.83 -1.24 -10.18
CA ALA A 30 4.93 -2.37 -10.13
C ALA A 30 5.55 -3.63 -10.78
N LEU A 31 6.23 -3.47 -11.91
CA LEU A 31 6.96 -4.55 -12.58
C LEU A 31 8.10 -5.09 -11.72
N ASP A 32 8.85 -4.23 -11.02
CA ASP A 32 9.90 -4.62 -10.07
C ASP A 32 9.38 -5.49 -8.92
N THR A 33 8.08 -5.43 -8.61
CA THR A 33 7.42 -6.25 -7.59
C THR A 33 6.71 -7.48 -8.17
N ASN A 34 6.90 -7.78 -9.47
CA ASN A 34 6.25 -8.87 -10.21
C ASN A 34 4.71 -8.81 -10.14
N HIS A 35 4.14 -7.61 -10.17
CA HIS A 35 2.70 -7.45 -10.24
C HIS A 35 2.16 -7.80 -11.61
N GLU A 36 1.05 -8.52 -11.65
CA GLU A 36 0.17 -8.56 -12.81
C GLU A 36 -0.45 -7.18 -12.99
N ILE A 37 -0.46 -6.65 -14.22
CA ILE A 37 -0.92 -5.29 -14.51
C ILE A 37 -2.11 -5.35 -15.46
N VAL A 38 -3.24 -4.78 -15.05
CA VAL A 38 -4.43 -4.62 -15.87
C VAL A 38 -4.47 -3.21 -16.43
N PRO A 39 -4.29 -3.01 -17.76
CA PRO A 39 -4.36 -1.70 -18.39
C PRO A 39 -5.80 -1.22 -18.52
N VAL A 40 -6.06 0.03 -18.17
CA VAL A 40 -7.37 0.68 -18.20
C VAL A 40 -7.23 2.06 -18.85
N LEU A 41 -8.07 2.33 -19.85
CA LEU A 41 -8.10 3.59 -20.61
C LEU A 41 -9.24 4.45 -20.10
N ASN A 42 -8.93 5.47 -19.32
CA ASN A 42 -9.93 6.33 -18.66
C ASN A 42 -10.24 7.57 -19.49
N LYS A 43 -11.38 8.18 -19.18
CA LYS A 43 -11.93 9.41 -19.79
C LYS A 43 -12.44 9.21 -21.23
N VAL A 44 -13.00 8.05 -21.53
CA VAL A 44 -13.58 7.76 -22.86
C VAL A 44 -14.80 8.64 -23.19
N ASP A 45 -15.40 9.26 -22.19
CA ASP A 45 -16.49 10.22 -22.33
C ASP A 45 -16.09 11.56 -22.97
N LEU A 46 -14.80 11.84 -23.10
CA LEU A 46 -14.31 13.09 -23.66
C LEU A 46 -14.08 13.00 -25.18
N PRO A 47 -14.46 14.03 -25.96
CA PRO A 47 -14.27 14.05 -27.43
C PRO A 47 -12.80 13.95 -27.87
N ALA A 48 -11.86 14.31 -27.02
CA ALA A 48 -10.43 14.24 -27.29
C ALA A 48 -9.82 12.86 -26.95
N SER A 49 -10.64 11.89 -26.55
CA SER A 49 -10.19 10.51 -26.27
C SER A 49 -9.73 9.82 -27.54
N ASP A 50 -8.53 9.25 -27.52
CA ASP A 50 -7.94 8.46 -28.60
C ASP A 50 -7.41 7.15 -28.04
N LEU A 51 -8.22 6.12 -28.10
CA LEU A 51 -7.94 4.79 -27.54
C LEU A 51 -6.80 4.09 -28.30
N GLU A 52 -6.83 4.14 -29.62
CA GLU A 52 -5.83 3.45 -30.44
C GLU A 52 -4.42 4.03 -30.26
N ARG A 53 -4.33 5.36 -30.24
CA ARG A 53 -3.08 6.03 -29.93
C ARG A 53 -2.57 5.67 -28.53
N THR A 54 -3.46 5.64 -27.56
CA THR A 54 -3.08 5.36 -26.15
C THR A 54 -2.65 3.91 -25.98
N LYS A 55 -3.34 2.94 -26.59
CA LYS A 55 -2.94 1.53 -26.60
C LYS A 55 -1.53 1.38 -27.19
N LYS A 56 -1.31 1.93 -28.38
CA LYS A 56 -0.02 1.88 -29.05
C LYS A 56 1.11 2.48 -28.17
N GLN A 57 0.85 3.59 -27.48
CA GLN A 57 1.83 4.17 -26.56
C GLN A 57 2.14 3.24 -25.38
N ILE A 58 1.15 2.57 -24.81
CA ILE A 58 1.36 1.61 -23.71
C ILE A 58 2.24 0.46 -24.19
N GLU A 59 1.98 -0.10 -25.36
CA GLU A 59 2.76 -1.19 -25.93
C GLU A 59 4.19 -0.78 -26.28
N GLU A 60 4.37 0.35 -26.99
CA GLU A 60 5.69 0.80 -27.46
C GLU A 60 6.57 1.33 -26.34
N VAL A 61 6.00 2.03 -25.35
CA VAL A 61 6.76 2.73 -24.31
C VAL A 61 6.91 1.91 -23.04
N ILE A 62 5.88 1.14 -22.67
CA ILE A 62 5.85 0.36 -21.44
C ILE A 62 6.14 -1.12 -21.72
N GLY A 63 5.72 -1.64 -22.88
CA GLY A 63 5.87 -3.05 -23.25
C GLY A 63 4.79 -3.97 -22.64
N ILE A 64 3.64 -3.41 -22.26
CA ILE A 64 2.49 -4.17 -21.75
C ILE A 64 1.50 -4.38 -22.90
N ASP A 65 1.03 -5.62 -23.08
CA ASP A 65 -0.03 -5.95 -24.02
C ASP A 65 -1.33 -5.23 -23.67
N THR A 66 -1.97 -4.63 -24.66
CA THR A 66 -3.22 -3.86 -24.53
C THR A 66 -4.42 -4.53 -25.21
N GLU A 67 -4.31 -5.78 -25.65
CA GLU A 67 -5.42 -6.51 -26.26
C GLU A 67 -6.67 -6.50 -25.34
N ASN A 68 -6.44 -6.70 -24.05
CA ASN A 68 -7.46 -6.71 -23.01
C ASN A 68 -7.58 -5.37 -22.25
N ALA A 69 -7.08 -4.27 -22.81
CA ALA A 69 -7.20 -2.96 -22.18
C ALA A 69 -8.66 -2.49 -22.14
N ILE A 70 -9.13 -2.10 -20.95
CA ILE A 70 -10.54 -1.78 -20.72
C ILE A 70 -10.76 -0.28 -20.85
N PRO A 71 -11.63 0.15 -21.80
CA PRO A 71 -12.06 1.54 -21.86
C PRO A 71 -13.05 1.83 -20.73
N CYS A 72 -12.86 2.97 -20.04
CA CYS A 72 -13.76 3.37 -18.96
C CYS A 72 -13.90 4.88 -18.84
N SER A 73 -14.91 5.29 -18.08
CA SER A 73 -15.08 6.65 -17.60
C SER A 73 -15.39 6.64 -16.11
N GLY A 74 -14.46 7.12 -15.32
CA GLY A 74 -14.67 7.31 -13.87
C GLY A 74 -15.73 8.37 -13.57
N LYS A 75 -16.11 9.21 -14.55
CA LYS A 75 -17.16 10.23 -14.44
C LYS A 75 -18.55 9.67 -14.67
N THR A 76 -18.73 8.85 -15.73
CA THR A 76 -20.03 8.30 -16.11
C THR A 76 -20.31 6.94 -15.50
N GLY A 77 -19.27 6.21 -15.06
CA GLY A 77 -19.36 4.84 -14.60
C GLY A 77 -19.26 3.80 -15.70
N GLU A 78 -19.08 4.19 -16.95
CA GLU A 78 -18.91 3.31 -18.10
C GLU A 78 -17.66 2.43 -17.92
N GLY A 79 -17.75 1.13 -18.23
CA GLY A 79 -16.64 0.16 -18.17
C GLY A 79 -16.22 -0.24 -16.74
N ILE A 80 -16.80 0.30 -15.68
CA ILE A 80 -16.41 -0.06 -14.30
C ILE A 80 -16.70 -1.51 -13.97
N GLY A 81 -17.83 -2.05 -14.44
CA GLY A 81 -18.16 -3.47 -14.28
C GLY A 81 -17.11 -4.38 -14.90
N ASP A 82 -16.67 -4.06 -16.12
CA ASP A 82 -15.66 -4.82 -16.84
C ASP A 82 -14.30 -4.80 -16.13
N ILE A 83 -13.92 -3.66 -15.53
CA ILE A 83 -12.72 -3.57 -14.72
C ILE A 83 -12.78 -4.51 -13.52
N LEU A 84 -13.93 -4.56 -12.80
CA LEU A 84 -14.11 -5.45 -11.65
C LEU A 84 -14.03 -6.92 -12.04
N GLU A 85 -14.65 -7.30 -13.16
CA GLU A 85 -14.55 -8.68 -13.71
C GLU A 85 -13.11 -9.02 -14.11
N GLN A 86 -12.42 -8.09 -14.74
CA GLN A 86 -11.02 -8.29 -15.14
C GLN A 86 -10.09 -8.44 -13.92
N ILE A 87 -10.32 -7.69 -12.85
CA ILE A 87 -9.58 -7.86 -11.59
C ILE A 87 -9.73 -9.31 -11.08
N ILE A 88 -10.97 -9.83 -11.06
CA ILE A 88 -11.26 -11.17 -10.54
C ILE A 88 -10.65 -12.26 -11.41
N THR A 89 -10.65 -12.06 -12.72
CA THR A 89 -10.19 -13.08 -13.68
C THR A 89 -8.68 -13.08 -13.91
N THR A 90 -8.03 -11.91 -13.82
CA THR A 90 -6.60 -11.74 -14.18
C THR A 90 -5.70 -11.69 -12.95
N LEU A 91 -6.10 -10.95 -11.89
CA LEU A 91 -5.21 -10.80 -10.75
C LEU A 91 -5.20 -12.05 -9.87
N PRO A 92 -4.02 -12.52 -9.44
CA PRO A 92 -3.93 -13.68 -8.58
C PRO A 92 -4.53 -13.41 -7.19
N ALA A 93 -5.20 -14.40 -6.63
CA ALA A 93 -5.66 -14.32 -5.25
C ALA A 93 -4.46 -14.27 -4.27
N PRO A 94 -4.63 -13.65 -3.07
CA PRO A 94 -3.61 -13.65 -2.04
C PRO A 94 -3.14 -15.06 -1.70
N LYS A 95 -1.81 -15.26 -1.70
CA LYS A 95 -1.19 -16.52 -1.32
C LYS A 95 -0.93 -16.52 0.18
N GLY A 96 -1.10 -17.66 0.83
CA GLY A 96 -0.78 -17.84 2.24
C GLY A 96 -1.55 -19.01 2.86
N GLU A 97 -1.15 -19.40 4.05
CA GLU A 97 -1.70 -20.55 4.74
C GLU A 97 -2.32 -20.15 6.08
N SER A 98 -3.65 -20.28 6.16
CA SER A 98 -4.42 -19.85 7.35
C SER A 98 -4.16 -20.70 8.61
N SER A 99 -3.66 -21.95 8.44
CA SER A 99 -3.33 -22.86 9.53
C SER A 99 -1.91 -22.65 10.08
N SER A 100 -1.09 -21.88 9.40
CA SER A 100 0.29 -21.59 9.79
C SER A 100 0.38 -20.58 10.93
N ASN A 101 1.57 -20.43 11.50
CA ASN A 101 1.83 -19.40 12.50
C ASN A 101 1.65 -18.00 11.89
N LEU A 102 1.19 -17.06 12.71
CA LEU A 102 1.00 -15.67 12.30
C LEU A 102 2.27 -15.07 11.69
N LYS A 103 2.15 -14.57 10.48
CA LYS A 103 3.16 -13.79 9.78
C LYS A 103 2.49 -12.59 9.13
N CYS A 104 2.74 -11.40 9.66
CA CYS A 104 2.20 -10.15 9.12
C CYS A 104 3.32 -9.22 8.69
N LEU A 105 3.08 -8.48 7.62
CA LEU A 105 3.91 -7.37 7.19
C LEU A 105 3.35 -6.06 7.75
N LEU A 106 4.18 -5.28 8.42
CA LEU A 106 3.86 -3.90 8.80
C LEU A 106 4.02 -3.02 7.55
N VAL A 107 2.90 -2.61 6.98
CA VAL A 107 2.86 -1.83 5.72
C VAL A 107 3.11 -0.35 5.97
N ASP A 108 2.44 0.20 6.98
CA ASP A 108 2.57 1.60 7.38
C ASP A 108 2.17 1.80 8.85
N SER A 109 2.51 2.96 9.41
CA SER A 109 2.09 3.34 10.76
C SER A 109 1.97 4.86 10.87
N TRP A 110 0.97 5.33 11.65
CA TRP A 110 0.76 6.75 11.92
C TRP A 110 0.19 6.96 13.33
N TYR A 111 0.25 8.19 13.77
CA TYR A 111 -0.36 8.58 15.04
C TYR A 111 -1.74 9.16 14.81
N ASP A 112 -2.73 8.60 15.48
CA ASP A 112 -4.09 9.09 15.55
C ASP A 112 -4.35 9.68 16.94
N THR A 113 -5.03 10.83 17.02
CA THR A 113 -5.28 11.53 18.29
C THR A 113 -6.19 10.77 19.25
N TYR A 114 -7.02 9.86 18.74
CA TYR A 114 -7.96 9.07 19.51
C TYR A 114 -7.52 7.62 19.76
N LEU A 115 -6.83 7.04 18.76
CA LEU A 115 -6.43 5.63 18.77
C LEU A 115 -4.97 5.42 19.18
N GLY A 116 -4.18 6.50 19.28
CA GLY A 116 -2.74 6.40 19.47
C GLY A 116 -2.01 5.96 18.20
N VAL A 117 -1.00 5.11 18.32
CA VAL A 117 -0.29 4.59 17.15
C VAL A 117 -1.15 3.51 16.49
N VAL A 118 -1.56 3.78 15.25
CA VAL A 118 -2.28 2.86 14.37
C VAL A 118 -1.27 2.22 13.41
N ILE A 119 -1.32 0.91 13.30
CA ILE A 119 -0.41 0.12 12.47
C ILE A 119 -1.23 -0.55 11.38
N LEU A 120 -0.92 -0.25 10.12
CA LEU A 120 -1.48 -0.93 8.96
C LEU A 120 -0.70 -2.21 8.72
N VAL A 121 -1.40 -3.33 8.69
CA VAL A 121 -0.81 -4.66 8.55
C VAL A 121 -1.42 -5.43 7.40
N ARG A 122 -0.61 -6.27 6.76
CA ARG A 122 -1.05 -7.30 5.85
C ARG A 122 -0.75 -8.66 6.45
N VAL A 123 -1.77 -9.49 6.61
CA VAL A 123 -1.60 -10.88 7.07
C VAL A 123 -1.15 -11.74 5.90
N ILE A 124 0.06 -12.27 5.98
CA ILE A 124 0.61 -13.20 4.97
C ILE A 124 0.19 -14.62 5.28
N ASP A 125 0.46 -15.10 6.49
CA ASP A 125 0.07 -16.43 6.97
C ASP A 125 -0.63 -16.33 8.32
N GLY A 126 -1.45 -17.33 8.63
CA GLY A 126 -2.17 -17.43 9.89
C GLY A 126 -3.32 -16.42 10.02
N LYS A 127 -3.57 -15.96 11.22
CA LYS A 127 -4.59 -14.98 11.55
C LYS A 127 -4.16 -14.07 12.69
N LEU A 128 -4.63 -12.82 12.66
CA LEU A 128 -4.38 -11.81 13.67
C LEU A 128 -5.70 -11.44 14.36
N SER A 129 -5.77 -11.65 15.67
CA SER A 129 -6.99 -11.47 16.43
C SER A 129 -6.81 -10.45 17.55
N LYS A 130 -7.93 -9.86 17.98
CA LYS A 130 -7.96 -9.00 19.16
C LYS A 130 -7.48 -9.75 20.41
N HIS A 131 -6.77 -9.06 21.29
CA HIS A 131 -6.14 -9.58 22.51
C HIS A 131 -4.98 -10.57 22.29
N MET A 132 -4.59 -10.82 21.05
CA MET A 132 -3.43 -11.63 20.74
C MET A 132 -2.14 -10.93 21.19
N LYS A 133 -1.20 -11.70 21.74
CA LYS A 133 0.13 -11.18 22.08
C LYS A 133 1.03 -11.32 20.86
N ILE A 134 1.42 -10.19 20.31
CA ILE A 134 2.26 -10.11 19.11
C ILE A 134 3.67 -9.67 19.45
N LYS A 135 4.62 -9.98 18.58
CA LYS A 135 6.02 -9.60 18.68
C LYS A 135 6.46 -8.92 17.39
N MET A 136 7.09 -7.75 17.52
CA MET A 136 7.81 -7.08 16.43
C MET A 136 9.19 -7.70 16.29
N MET A 137 9.51 -8.24 15.10
CA MET A 137 10.76 -8.98 14.93
C MET A 137 12.00 -8.08 14.91
N SER A 138 11.90 -6.84 14.44
CA SER A 138 13.04 -5.90 14.38
C SER A 138 13.48 -5.39 15.75
N THR A 139 12.53 -5.15 16.66
CA THR A 139 12.79 -4.62 18.00
C THR A 139 12.75 -5.65 19.10
N ASN A 140 12.26 -6.86 18.81
CA ASN A 140 11.95 -7.93 19.78
C ASN A 140 10.95 -7.53 20.87
N GLN A 141 10.23 -6.42 20.69
CA GLN A 141 9.23 -5.95 21.63
C GLN A 141 7.91 -6.71 21.45
N GLU A 142 7.23 -6.94 22.57
CA GLU A 142 5.96 -7.65 22.62
C GLU A 142 4.83 -6.69 23.01
N TYR A 143 3.69 -6.80 22.33
CA TYR A 143 2.52 -5.96 22.55
C TYR A 143 1.25 -6.81 22.52
N ILE A 144 0.19 -6.30 23.16
CA ILE A 144 -1.14 -6.90 23.09
C ILE A 144 -1.97 -6.10 22.07
N VAL A 145 -2.62 -6.80 21.16
CA VAL A 145 -3.53 -6.19 20.19
C VAL A 145 -4.79 -5.73 20.90
N GLU A 146 -5.02 -4.43 20.96
CA GLU A 146 -6.19 -3.83 21.62
C GLU A 146 -7.38 -3.79 20.67
N LYS A 147 -7.16 -3.38 19.42
CA LYS A 147 -8.16 -3.33 18.37
C LYS A 147 -7.65 -3.91 17.09
N VAL A 148 -8.55 -4.50 16.32
CA VAL A 148 -8.35 -4.95 14.95
C VAL A 148 -9.47 -4.35 14.11
N GLY A 149 -9.16 -3.82 12.94
CA GLY A 149 -10.16 -3.23 12.07
C GLY A 149 -9.72 -3.13 10.61
N VAL A 150 -10.67 -2.72 9.79
CA VAL A 150 -10.49 -2.47 8.34
C VAL A 150 -11.04 -1.10 7.98
N PHE A 151 -10.60 -0.58 6.83
CA PHE A 151 -11.12 0.68 6.28
C PHE A 151 -12.12 0.39 5.16
N THR A 152 -13.41 0.83 5.32
CA THR A 152 -14.51 0.60 4.36
C THR A 152 -15.39 1.83 4.10
N PRO A 153 -15.00 2.98 3.63
CA PRO A 153 -13.75 3.73 3.77
C PRO A 153 -13.49 4.22 5.20
N LYS A 154 -14.51 4.22 6.06
CA LYS A 154 -14.36 4.54 7.50
C LYS A 154 -13.78 3.34 8.24
N PRO A 155 -13.04 3.58 9.34
CA PRO A 155 -12.56 2.49 10.17
C PRO A 155 -13.73 1.71 10.77
N VAL A 156 -13.68 0.39 10.62
CA VAL A 156 -14.65 -0.54 11.21
C VAL A 156 -13.89 -1.59 12.01
N ASP A 157 -14.25 -1.72 13.28
CA ASP A 157 -13.65 -2.72 14.16
C ASP A 157 -14.16 -4.13 13.79
N ILE A 158 -13.24 -5.07 13.72
CA ILE A 158 -13.50 -6.49 13.47
C ILE A 158 -12.83 -7.35 14.54
N THR A 159 -13.15 -8.63 14.58
CA THR A 159 -12.60 -9.56 15.58
C THR A 159 -11.24 -10.11 15.19
N GLU A 160 -11.03 -10.38 13.92
CA GLU A 160 -9.80 -10.96 13.39
C GLU A 160 -9.57 -10.54 11.93
N LEU A 161 -8.29 -10.52 11.52
CA LEU A 161 -7.83 -10.48 10.14
C LEU A 161 -7.32 -11.85 9.74
N LYS A 162 -7.74 -12.32 8.56
CA LYS A 162 -7.36 -13.60 7.98
C LYS A 162 -6.19 -13.44 7.01
N THR A 163 -5.62 -14.56 6.61
CA THR A 163 -4.59 -14.64 5.57
C THR A 163 -5.02 -13.90 4.30
N GLY A 164 -4.13 -13.05 3.78
CA GLY A 164 -4.36 -12.20 2.61
C GLY A 164 -5.05 -10.87 2.90
N GLU A 165 -5.66 -10.71 4.08
CA GLU A 165 -6.38 -9.47 4.42
C GLU A 165 -5.44 -8.37 4.89
N ILE A 166 -5.86 -7.13 4.59
CA ILE A 166 -5.21 -5.90 5.04
C ILE A 166 -6.15 -5.20 6.02
N GLY A 167 -5.58 -4.76 7.13
CA GLY A 167 -6.33 -4.01 8.12
C GLY A 167 -5.42 -3.23 9.04
N PHE A 168 -5.98 -2.62 10.06
CA PHE A 168 -5.23 -1.89 11.06
C PHE A 168 -5.33 -2.56 12.43
N ILE A 169 -4.31 -2.35 13.23
CA ILE A 169 -4.29 -2.73 14.64
C ILE A 169 -3.86 -1.55 15.51
N THR A 170 -4.29 -1.54 16.76
CA THR A 170 -3.75 -0.70 17.82
C THR A 170 -3.21 -1.58 18.94
N THR A 171 -2.12 -1.18 19.55
CA THR A 171 -1.37 -2.02 20.49
C THR A 171 -0.86 -1.26 21.73
N GLY A 172 -1.43 -0.10 22.03
CA GLY A 172 -0.97 0.71 23.16
C GLY A 172 0.43 1.31 23.01
N ILE A 173 1.06 1.20 21.84
CA ILE A 173 2.32 1.86 21.51
C ILE A 173 2.10 3.37 21.54
N LYS A 174 2.97 4.09 22.24
CA LYS A 174 2.87 5.56 22.40
C LYS A 174 3.79 6.31 21.46
N VAL A 175 4.84 5.68 20.98
CA VAL A 175 5.90 6.33 20.20
C VAL A 175 6.04 5.66 18.83
N LEU A 176 5.87 6.44 17.78
CA LEU A 176 5.89 5.94 16.39
C LEU A 176 7.24 5.29 16.00
N SER A 177 8.34 5.70 16.62
CA SER A 177 9.67 5.14 16.36
C SER A 177 9.82 3.65 16.77
N GLU A 178 8.89 3.13 17.58
CA GLU A 178 8.85 1.72 17.95
C GLU A 178 8.25 0.84 16.84
N THR A 179 7.61 1.46 15.83
CA THR A 179 7.02 0.78 14.68
C THR A 179 7.87 1.03 13.44
N LYS A 180 8.66 0.05 13.05
CA LYS A 180 9.48 0.15 11.84
C LYS A 180 8.68 -0.36 10.64
N VAL A 181 8.42 0.53 9.68
CA VAL A 181 7.73 0.16 8.43
C VAL A 181 8.54 -0.90 7.68
N GLY A 182 7.86 -1.97 7.25
CA GLY A 182 8.48 -3.15 6.65
C GLY A 182 8.89 -4.22 7.66
N ASP A 183 8.62 -4.03 8.96
CA ASP A 183 8.86 -5.04 9.98
C ASP A 183 7.91 -6.24 9.85
N THR A 184 8.33 -7.35 10.41
CA THR A 184 7.51 -8.56 10.52
C THR A 184 6.90 -8.67 11.90
N ILE A 185 5.59 -8.86 11.94
CA ILE A 185 4.84 -9.11 13.16
C ILE A 185 4.49 -10.59 13.22
N CYS A 186 4.76 -11.23 14.34
CA CYS A 186 4.44 -12.63 14.60
C CYS A 186 3.74 -12.83 15.95
N ASP A 187 3.23 -14.03 16.16
CA ASP A 187 2.70 -14.44 17.48
C ASP A 187 3.86 -14.55 18.48
N ALA A 188 3.76 -13.86 19.60
CA ALA A 188 4.78 -13.91 20.67
C ALA A 188 4.93 -15.31 21.29
N THR A 189 3.86 -16.11 21.28
CA THR A 189 3.88 -17.49 21.82
C THR A 189 4.50 -18.50 20.86
N LYS A 190 4.49 -18.18 19.55
CA LYS A 190 5.03 -19.02 18.47
C LYS A 190 5.88 -18.16 17.52
N PRO A 191 7.01 -17.63 17.98
CA PRO A 191 7.81 -16.72 17.19
C PRO A 191 8.35 -17.39 15.93
N LEU A 192 8.41 -16.60 14.85
CA LEU A 192 8.99 -17.02 13.58
C LEU A 192 10.52 -17.04 13.67
N LYS A 193 11.15 -17.93 12.89
CA LYS A 193 12.60 -17.99 12.76
C LYS A 193 13.16 -16.93 11.82
N GLU A 194 12.40 -16.61 10.76
CA GLU A 194 12.82 -15.70 9.70
C GLU A 194 11.80 -14.57 9.52
N ALA A 195 12.30 -13.34 9.42
CA ALA A 195 11.50 -12.19 9.10
C ALA A 195 11.23 -12.12 7.58
N LEU A 196 10.16 -11.43 7.21
CA LEU A 196 9.93 -11.04 5.81
C LEU A 196 11.06 -10.12 5.33
N PRO A 197 11.36 -10.07 4.03
CA PRO A 197 12.46 -9.25 3.49
C PRO A 197 12.29 -7.74 3.77
N GLY A 198 11.10 -7.31 4.19
CA GLY A 198 10.81 -5.92 4.51
C GLY A 198 10.90 -4.99 3.29
N PHE A 199 10.93 -3.69 3.56
CA PHE A 199 11.11 -2.69 2.50
C PHE A 199 12.58 -2.29 2.38
N LYS A 200 13.02 -2.05 1.14
CA LYS A 200 14.33 -1.41 0.89
C LYS A 200 14.35 -0.06 1.61
N PRO A 201 15.42 0.28 2.37
CA PRO A 201 15.51 1.57 3.01
C PRO A 201 15.46 2.69 1.97
N SER A 202 14.60 3.68 2.21
CA SER A 202 14.53 4.86 1.33
C SER A 202 15.83 5.64 1.44
N LYS A 203 16.48 5.89 0.29
CA LYS A 203 17.62 6.79 0.24
C LYS A 203 17.10 8.22 0.05
N PRO A 204 17.63 9.23 0.76
CA PRO A 204 17.26 10.61 0.50
C PRO A 204 17.68 10.99 -0.93
N VAL A 205 16.73 11.51 -1.70
CA VAL A 205 16.93 11.87 -3.11
C VAL A 205 17.21 13.37 -3.26
N VAL A 206 16.78 14.16 -2.27
CA VAL A 206 16.95 15.62 -2.25
C VAL A 206 17.41 16.05 -0.87
N PHE A 207 18.45 16.87 -0.82
CA PHE A 207 18.92 17.54 0.38
C PHE A 207 18.55 19.02 0.29
N CYS A 208 17.69 19.51 1.19
CA CYS A 208 17.33 20.94 1.28
C CYS A 208 18.00 21.54 2.51
N LEU A 209 18.74 22.64 2.32
CA LEU A 209 19.25 23.47 3.39
C LEU A 209 18.23 24.60 3.65
N SER A 210 17.59 24.60 4.81
CA SER A 210 16.73 25.71 5.24
C SER A 210 17.51 26.63 6.17
N LEU A 211 17.76 27.86 5.74
CA LEU A 211 18.36 28.90 6.57
C LEU A 211 17.22 29.68 7.26
N ILE A 212 17.07 29.47 8.56
CA ILE A 212 16.15 30.26 9.37
C ILE A 212 16.97 31.38 9.99
N HIS A 213 16.66 32.64 9.67
CA HIS A 213 17.20 33.78 10.40
C HIS A 213 16.53 33.85 11.78
N ILE A 214 17.26 33.43 12.82
CA ILE A 214 16.92 33.76 14.19
C ILE A 214 17.45 35.17 14.40
N SER A 215 16.56 36.18 14.42
CA SER A 215 16.93 37.52 14.85
C SER A 215 17.32 37.45 16.32
N GLU A 216 18.57 37.74 16.63
CA GLU A 216 18.98 37.95 18.03
C GLU A 216 18.10 39.04 18.65
N PRO A 217 17.61 38.85 19.89
CA PRO A 217 16.90 39.90 20.58
C PRO A 217 17.87 41.06 20.81
N THR A 218 17.57 42.22 20.25
CA THR A 218 18.29 43.48 20.53
C THR A 218 18.28 43.72 22.02
N ARG A 219 19.48 43.73 22.66
CA ARG A 219 19.65 44.17 24.03
C ARG A 219 19.11 45.60 24.16
N PRO A 220 18.29 45.91 25.15
CA PRO A 220 17.96 47.30 25.46
C PRO A 220 19.22 48.01 25.90
N SER A 221 19.55 49.11 25.24
CA SER A 221 20.60 50.04 25.66
C SER A 221 20.21 50.69 26.98
N SER A 222 21.03 50.47 27.98
CA SER A 222 21.00 51.22 29.27
C SER A 222 21.29 52.70 29.11
#